data_d23f0b6a34ae0f19351d3e027bfb4896
#
_entry.id   d23f0b6a34ae0f19351d3e027bfb4896
#
_cell.length_a   1.000
_cell.length_b   1.000
_cell.length_c   1.000
_cell.angle_alpha   90.00
_cell.angle_beta   90.00
_cell.angle_gamma   90.00
#
_symmetry.space_group_name_H-M   'P 1'
#
loop_
_entity.id
_entity.type
_entity.pdbx_description
1 polymer ?
#
loop_
_entity_poly.entity_id
_entity_poly.type
_entity_poly.pdbx_seq_one_letter_code
_entity_poly.pdbx_strand_id
1 'polypeptide(L)'
;MRKVLKGKCVKYAVAAAMVVSMLMTTACNSKIKVDYGYSPTDYVELGNYKGIVADVDVTSITNKVIDDKIAEQMNDVTTYTDVNRGAQKSDKVTFSYSGTAGGLAIDDFTGSDYSMVLGKDAFPVAGTSLADELYGMAAGQTKVITVTMPDNSKYTDYAGKRVVFELTMSYVQQPNVPMLTDSFVKENFGLESVDSYKEYVKNDVKSTIDTKVSEAKNEAILTQLLDVCKVTGYPEEFLAQQTSKLEESISFYSTLQGKTNDEYCQNLYGKTFDEFVKASAGQQLIYQAIAEKEGLDITEYEYKDDLEQFAKDSGYSQVTTFTDKFDKNTIVKAMLVKNAHSC
;
A
#
# COMPACT_ATOMS: atom_id res chain seq x y z
N MET A 1 -36.96 -35.23 17.78
CA MET A 1 -37.30 -33.79 17.90
C MET A 1 -36.02 -32.98 17.87
N ARG A 2 -35.69 -32.39 16.71
CA ARG A 2 -34.51 -31.53 16.56
C ARG A 2 -34.91 -30.10 16.91
N LYS A 3 -34.34 -29.54 17.99
CA LYS A 3 -34.43 -28.11 18.30
C LYS A 3 -33.38 -27.36 17.48
N VAL A 4 -33.83 -26.55 16.55
CA VAL A 4 -33.07 -25.60 15.79
C VAL A 4 -32.72 -24.42 16.73
N LEU A 5 -31.46 -24.25 17.07
CA LEU A 5 -30.96 -23.06 17.78
C LEU A 5 -30.78 -21.95 16.73
N LYS A 6 -31.68 -20.98 16.75
CA LYS A 6 -31.53 -19.72 16.01
C LYS A 6 -30.41 -18.90 16.67
N GLY A 7 -29.30 -18.75 15.95
CA GLY A 7 -28.23 -17.83 16.32
C GLY A 7 -28.74 -16.39 16.33
N LYS A 8 -28.65 -15.74 17.47
CA LYS A 8 -28.89 -14.30 17.63
C LYS A 8 -27.63 -13.56 17.16
N CYS A 9 -27.76 -12.79 16.10
CA CYS A 9 -26.79 -11.76 15.74
C CYS A 9 -26.65 -10.81 16.94
N VAL A 10 -25.50 -10.82 17.58
CA VAL A 10 -25.14 -9.84 18.62
C VAL A 10 -24.70 -8.58 17.88
N LYS A 11 -25.58 -7.59 17.86
CA LYS A 11 -25.28 -6.23 17.46
C LYS A 11 -24.39 -5.63 18.54
N TYR A 12 -23.10 -5.48 18.28
CA TYR A 12 -22.24 -4.66 19.12
C TYR A 12 -22.50 -3.19 18.78
N ALA A 13 -23.46 -2.60 19.48
CA ALA A 13 -23.52 -1.16 19.65
C ALA A 13 -22.44 -0.82 20.68
N VAL A 14 -21.33 -0.23 20.23
CA VAL A 14 -20.36 0.40 21.13
C VAL A 14 -21.00 1.71 21.60
N ALA A 15 -21.74 1.64 22.68
CA ALA A 15 -22.13 2.80 23.45
C ALA A 15 -20.92 3.17 24.32
N ALA A 16 -20.08 4.09 23.84
CA ALA A 16 -19.13 4.78 24.69
C ALA A 16 -19.92 5.73 25.60
N ALA A 17 -20.23 5.27 26.80
CA ALA A 17 -20.73 6.14 27.86
C ALA A 17 -19.58 7.00 28.34
N MET A 18 -19.43 8.21 27.79
CA MET A 18 -18.62 9.25 28.39
C MET A 18 -19.42 9.87 29.53
N VAL A 19 -18.97 9.59 30.77
CA VAL A 19 -19.33 10.41 31.92
C VAL A 19 -18.50 11.69 31.79
N VAL A 20 -19.09 12.72 31.19
CA VAL A 20 -18.53 14.07 31.19
C VAL A 20 -18.84 14.72 32.50
N SER A 21 -17.87 14.79 33.40
CA SER A 21 -17.89 15.75 34.50
C SER A 21 -17.74 17.16 33.90
N MET A 22 -18.87 17.89 33.83
CA MET A 22 -18.90 19.31 33.50
C MET A 22 -18.08 20.11 34.52
N LEU A 23 -16.83 20.39 34.19
CA LEU A 23 -16.16 21.59 34.66
C LEU A 23 -16.42 22.65 33.59
N MET A 24 -17.35 23.56 33.85
CA MET A 24 -17.55 24.75 33.04
C MET A 24 -16.34 25.65 33.13
N THR A 25 -15.38 25.45 32.24
CA THR A 25 -14.48 26.51 31.83
C THR A 25 -15.09 27.08 30.56
N THR A 26 -15.46 28.37 30.61
CA THR A 26 -15.80 29.16 29.43
C THR A 26 -14.57 29.37 28.56
N ALA A 27 -14.02 28.29 28.00
CA ALA A 27 -13.07 28.37 26.92
C ALA A 27 -13.89 28.48 25.63
N CYS A 28 -13.64 29.48 24.82
CA CYS A 28 -14.26 29.75 23.54
C CYS A 28 -14.32 28.47 22.70
N ASN A 29 -15.48 27.86 22.65
CA ASN A 29 -15.79 26.71 21.79
C ASN A 29 -16.14 27.24 20.39
N SER A 30 -15.27 28.09 19.84
CA SER A 30 -15.46 28.70 18.54
C SER A 30 -15.20 27.67 17.44
N LYS A 31 -16.17 27.53 16.53
CA LYS A 31 -16.02 26.73 15.34
C LYS A 31 -14.95 27.34 14.43
N ILE A 32 -14.10 26.49 13.87
CA ILE A 32 -13.13 26.90 12.87
C ILE A 32 -13.87 26.99 11.54
N LYS A 33 -13.95 28.21 10.98
CA LYS A 33 -14.59 28.41 9.70
C LYS A 33 -13.70 27.81 8.59
N VAL A 34 -14.25 26.82 7.88
CA VAL A 34 -13.65 26.25 6.69
C VAL A 34 -14.25 26.89 5.46
N ASP A 35 -13.40 27.37 4.56
CA ASP A 35 -13.79 27.88 3.27
C ASP A 35 -13.09 27.07 2.19
N TYR A 36 -13.88 26.39 1.36
CA TYR A 36 -13.38 25.65 0.21
C TYR A 36 -13.21 26.54 -1.03
N GLY A 37 -13.78 27.76 -1.04
CA GLY A 37 -13.92 28.61 -2.23
C GLY A 37 -15.06 28.18 -3.16
N TYR A 38 -15.80 27.15 -2.79
CA TYR A 38 -16.97 26.61 -3.51
C TYR A 38 -17.88 25.88 -2.51
N SER A 39 -19.14 25.63 -2.92
CA SER A 39 -20.06 24.75 -2.17
C SER A 39 -19.94 23.32 -2.74
N PRO A 40 -19.41 22.34 -1.96
CA PRO A 40 -19.30 20.95 -2.43
C PRO A 40 -20.60 20.34 -2.92
N THR A 41 -21.74 20.71 -2.33
CA THR A 41 -23.07 20.22 -2.73
C THR A 41 -23.53 20.71 -4.10
N ASP A 42 -22.86 21.73 -4.68
CA ASP A 42 -23.16 22.16 -6.07
C ASP A 42 -22.56 21.17 -7.11
N TYR A 43 -21.62 20.34 -6.69
CA TYR A 43 -20.89 19.42 -7.57
C TYR A 43 -21.17 17.95 -7.29
N VAL A 44 -22.01 17.64 -6.28
CA VAL A 44 -22.34 16.27 -5.88
C VAL A 44 -23.84 16.11 -5.63
N GLU A 45 -24.45 15.19 -6.35
CA GLU A 45 -25.78 14.69 -6.04
C GLU A 45 -25.64 13.61 -4.96
N LEU A 46 -25.98 13.92 -3.72
CA LEU A 46 -25.94 12.97 -2.61
C LEU A 46 -27.20 12.09 -2.62
N GLY A 47 -27.00 10.77 -2.82
CA GLY A 47 -28.05 9.78 -2.68
C GLY A 47 -28.31 9.40 -1.22
N ASN A 48 -28.79 8.18 -1.00
CA ASN A 48 -29.00 7.64 0.34
C ASN A 48 -27.69 7.08 0.93
N TYR A 49 -26.85 7.97 1.43
CA TYR A 49 -25.53 7.62 1.99
C TYR A 49 -25.55 7.23 3.47
N LYS A 50 -26.67 7.44 4.18
CA LYS A 50 -26.77 7.10 5.61
C LYS A 50 -27.05 5.63 5.81
N GLY A 51 -26.38 5.04 6.81
CA GLY A 51 -26.58 3.65 7.19
C GLY A 51 -25.89 2.65 6.26
N ILE A 52 -24.92 3.09 5.46
CA ILE A 52 -24.04 2.19 4.70
C ILE A 52 -23.28 1.32 5.69
N VAL A 53 -23.30 -0.01 5.44
CA VAL A 53 -22.62 -1.00 6.28
C VAL A 53 -21.51 -1.65 5.47
N ALA A 54 -20.28 -1.57 5.99
CA ALA A 54 -19.16 -2.30 5.41
C ALA A 54 -19.32 -3.80 5.69
N ASP A 55 -19.62 -4.58 4.66
CA ASP A 55 -19.62 -6.05 4.73
C ASP A 55 -18.26 -6.55 4.23
N VAL A 56 -17.39 -6.94 5.17
CA VAL A 56 -16.05 -7.45 4.86
C VAL A 56 -15.81 -8.76 5.59
N ASP A 57 -15.17 -9.70 4.93
CA ASP A 57 -14.75 -10.97 5.55
C ASP A 57 -13.48 -10.77 6.38
N VAL A 58 -13.69 -10.33 7.63
CA VAL A 58 -12.61 -10.12 8.61
C VAL A 58 -11.80 -11.39 8.86
N THR A 59 -12.45 -12.56 8.77
CA THR A 59 -11.78 -13.84 9.00
C THR A 59 -10.78 -14.13 7.88
N SER A 60 -11.19 -13.95 6.63
CA SER A 60 -10.32 -14.15 5.47
C SER A 60 -9.13 -13.18 5.49
N ILE A 61 -9.37 -11.90 5.80
CA ILE A 61 -8.31 -10.88 5.92
C ILE A 61 -7.31 -11.30 7.02
N THR A 62 -7.83 -11.67 8.19
CA THR A 62 -6.99 -12.08 9.34
C THR A 62 -6.12 -13.28 8.98
N ASN A 63 -6.73 -14.33 8.41
CA ASN A 63 -6.00 -15.54 8.04
C ASN A 63 -4.92 -15.24 6.98
N LYS A 64 -5.25 -14.41 5.99
CA LYS A 64 -4.26 -14.02 4.97
C LYS A 64 -3.05 -13.32 5.57
N VAL A 65 -3.24 -12.38 6.48
CA VAL A 65 -2.12 -11.66 7.12
C VAL A 65 -1.25 -12.62 7.95
N ILE A 66 -1.88 -13.56 8.67
CA ILE A 66 -1.17 -14.60 9.43
C ILE A 66 -0.38 -15.52 8.49
N ASP A 67 -1.03 -16.02 7.43
CA ASP A 67 -0.40 -16.94 6.48
C ASP A 67 0.75 -16.27 5.72
N ASP A 68 0.59 -15.00 5.32
CA ASP A 68 1.65 -14.21 4.68
C ASP A 68 2.87 -14.05 5.63
N LYS A 69 2.64 -13.78 6.92
CA LYS A 69 3.72 -13.66 7.92
C LYS A 69 4.41 -15.00 8.20
N ILE A 70 3.64 -16.08 8.28
CA ILE A 70 4.19 -17.43 8.41
C ILE A 70 5.04 -17.78 7.19
N ALA A 71 4.56 -17.49 5.98
CA ALA A 71 5.32 -17.71 4.75
C ALA A 71 6.64 -16.92 4.73
N GLU A 72 6.64 -15.67 5.20
CA GLU A 72 7.85 -14.88 5.38
C GLU A 72 8.85 -15.58 6.33
N GLN A 73 8.41 -15.99 7.51
CA GLN A 73 9.25 -16.67 8.51
C GLN A 73 9.74 -18.05 8.02
N MET A 74 8.93 -18.78 7.26
CA MET A 74 9.34 -20.04 6.64
C MET A 74 10.39 -19.83 5.55
N ASN A 75 10.34 -18.71 4.81
CA ASN A 75 11.39 -18.35 3.86
C ASN A 75 12.75 -18.13 4.56
N ASP A 76 12.76 -17.54 5.77
CA ASP A 76 13.99 -17.25 6.52
C ASP A 76 14.71 -18.54 6.97
N VAL A 77 13.97 -19.64 7.16
CA VAL A 77 14.49 -20.96 7.53
C VAL A 77 14.61 -21.93 6.34
N THR A 78 14.31 -21.43 5.12
CA THR A 78 14.45 -22.20 3.89
C THR A 78 15.93 -22.45 3.60
N THR A 79 16.29 -23.71 3.39
CA THR A 79 17.63 -24.13 2.92
C THR A 79 17.61 -24.29 1.41
N TYR A 80 18.78 -24.33 0.80
CA TYR A 80 18.92 -24.47 -0.65
C TYR A 80 19.86 -25.63 -0.98
N THR A 81 19.51 -26.39 -2.03
CA THR A 81 20.32 -27.53 -2.50
C THR A 81 20.64 -27.36 -3.98
N ASP A 82 21.88 -27.60 -4.35
CA ASP A 82 22.33 -27.54 -5.75
C ASP A 82 21.56 -28.50 -6.63
N VAL A 83 21.19 -28.00 -7.82
CA VAL A 83 20.51 -28.80 -8.83
C VAL A 83 21.16 -28.67 -10.19
N ASN A 84 21.13 -29.76 -10.96
CA ASN A 84 21.70 -29.79 -12.31
C ASN A 84 20.57 -29.70 -13.35
N ARG A 85 19.90 -28.55 -13.37
CA ARG A 85 18.83 -28.20 -14.33
C ARG A 85 18.82 -26.69 -14.58
N GLY A 86 18.06 -26.26 -15.57
CA GLY A 86 17.80 -24.82 -15.78
C GLY A 86 17.07 -24.19 -14.59
N ALA A 87 17.43 -22.95 -14.29
CA ALA A 87 16.87 -22.17 -13.20
C ALA A 87 15.36 -21.92 -13.37
N GLN A 88 14.62 -22.03 -12.29
CA GLN A 88 13.16 -21.87 -12.21
C GLN A 88 12.79 -20.79 -11.18
N LYS A 89 11.51 -20.41 -11.17
CA LYS A 89 10.97 -19.49 -10.16
C LYS A 89 11.23 -20.04 -8.76
N SER A 90 11.62 -19.16 -7.84
CA SER A 90 11.99 -19.45 -6.45
C SER A 90 13.36 -20.15 -6.26
N ASP A 91 14.06 -20.55 -7.33
CA ASP A 91 15.44 -20.99 -7.19
C ASP A 91 16.33 -19.83 -6.75
N LYS A 92 17.31 -20.15 -5.89
CA LYS A 92 18.42 -19.25 -5.60
C LYS A 92 19.50 -19.48 -6.65
N VAL A 93 19.84 -18.44 -7.38
CA VAL A 93 20.88 -18.49 -8.41
C VAL A 93 22.08 -17.67 -7.98
N THR A 94 23.26 -18.16 -8.32
CA THR A 94 24.52 -17.41 -8.19
C THR A 94 25.11 -17.25 -9.58
N PHE A 95 25.43 -16.03 -9.96
CA PHE A 95 25.88 -15.69 -11.30
C PHE A 95 26.83 -14.49 -11.30
N SER A 96 27.62 -14.37 -12.36
CA SER A 96 28.40 -13.18 -12.67
C SER A 96 27.81 -12.49 -13.88
N TYR A 97 27.96 -11.18 -13.95
CA TYR A 97 27.51 -10.39 -15.10
C TYR A 97 28.52 -9.30 -15.44
N SER A 98 28.63 -8.98 -16.72
CA SER A 98 29.41 -7.83 -17.20
C SER A 98 28.66 -7.12 -18.33
N GLY A 99 28.61 -5.79 -18.27
CA GLY A 99 27.97 -4.94 -19.26
C GLY A 99 28.99 -4.14 -20.06
N THR A 100 28.76 -4.02 -21.37
CA THR A 100 29.60 -3.21 -22.27
C THR A 100 28.74 -2.30 -23.13
N ALA A 101 29.22 -1.09 -23.42
CA ALA A 101 28.61 -0.19 -24.38
C ALA A 101 29.70 0.23 -25.42
N GLY A 102 29.40 0.07 -26.70
CA GLY A 102 30.37 0.34 -27.77
C GLY A 102 31.68 -0.47 -27.66
N GLY A 103 31.62 -1.65 -26.98
CA GLY A 103 32.79 -2.52 -26.75
C GLY A 103 33.62 -2.13 -25.50
N LEU A 104 33.24 -1.09 -24.78
CA LEU A 104 33.93 -0.68 -23.56
C LEU A 104 33.18 -1.22 -22.34
N ALA A 105 33.89 -1.77 -21.37
CA ALA A 105 33.35 -2.28 -20.11
C ALA A 105 32.77 -1.13 -19.28
N ILE A 106 31.71 -1.43 -18.54
CA ILE A 106 31.03 -0.50 -17.64
C ILE A 106 31.16 -1.08 -16.21
N ASP A 107 31.93 -0.41 -15.36
CA ASP A 107 32.21 -0.90 -14.01
C ASP A 107 30.91 -1.06 -13.18
N ASP A 108 29.96 -0.11 -13.28
CA ASP A 108 28.67 -0.18 -12.60
C ASP A 108 27.76 -1.32 -13.09
N PHE A 109 28.08 -1.94 -14.21
CA PHE A 109 27.34 -3.05 -14.81
C PHE A 109 28.12 -4.36 -14.74
N THR A 110 29.01 -4.49 -13.79
CA THR A 110 29.83 -5.68 -13.58
C THR A 110 29.65 -6.18 -12.13
N GLY A 111 29.47 -7.47 -11.97
CA GLY A 111 29.37 -8.12 -10.68
C GLY A 111 29.75 -9.60 -10.76
N SER A 112 30.43 -10.08 -9.71
CA SER A 112 30.82 -11.48 -9.59
C SER A 112 30.12 -12.13 -8.41
N ASP A 113 29.77 -13.40 -8.56
CA ASP A 113 29.17 -14.24 -7.53
C ASP A 113 27.94 -13.62 -6.84
N TYR A 114 27.16 -12.87 -7.63
CA TYR A 114 25.94 -12.28 -7.14
C TYR A 114 24.86 -13.36 -6.96
N SER A 115 24.22 -13.37 -5.80
CA SER A 115 23.16 -14.33 -5.49
C SER A 115 21.80 -13.65 -5.37
N MET A 116 20.76 -14.24 -5.97
CA MET A 116 19.38 -13.79 -5.88
C MET A 116 18.41 -14.97 -5.93
N VAL A 117 17.20 -14.78 -5.40
CA VAL A 117 16.08 -15.70 -5.55
C VAL A 117 15.21 -15.23 -6.72
N LEU A 118 15.09 -16.06 -7.74
CA LEU A 118 14.33 -15.72 -8.95
C LEU A 118 12.84 -15.51 -8.67
N GLY A 119 12.32 -14.39 -9.16
CA GLY A 119 10.94 -13.97 -8.96
C GLY A 119 10.65 -13.32 -7.61
N LYS A 120 11.68 -13.13 -6.74
CA LYS A 120 11.61 -12.39 -5.48
C LYS A 120 12.53 -11.18 -5.49
N ASP A 121 13.81 -11.39 -5.83
CA ASP A 121 14.81 -10.35 -5.78
C ASP A 121 14.95 -9.64 -7.15
N ALA A 122 15.33 -8.37 -7.11
CA ALA A 122 15.60 -7.59 -8.31
C ALA A 122 17.03 -7.81 -8.81
N PHE A 123 17.23 -7.74 -10.13
CA PHE A 123 18.57 -7.75 -10.71
C PHE A 123 19.35 -6.49 -10.30
N PRO A 124 20.68 -6.57 -10.08
CA PRO A 124 21.49 -5.45 -9.57
C PRO A 124 21.46 -4.20 -10.46
N VAL A 125 21.37 -4.39 -11.76
CA VAL A 125 21.25 -3.27 -12.73
C VAL A 125 19.76 -2.91 -12.86
N ALA A 126 19.34 -1.88 -12.14
CA ALA A 126 17.95 -1.47 -12.06
C ALA A 126 17.39 -1.01 -13.42
N GLY A 127 16.09 -1.24 -13.62
CA GLY A 127 15.37 -0.85 -14.83
C GLY A 127 15.59 -1.78 -16.03
N THR A 128 16.18 -2.96 -15.82
CA THR A 128 16.39 -3.96 -16.87
C THR A 128 15.58 -5.23 -16.58
N SER A 129 15.22 -5.96 -17.65
CA SER A 129 14.58 -7.30 -17.56
C SER A 129 15.59 -8.44 -17.45
N LEU A 130 16.84 -8.17 -17.05
CA LEU A 130 17.91 -9.16 -17.00
C LEU A 130 17.63 -10.32 -16.04
N ALA A 131 16.82 -10.12 -15.01
CA ALA A 131 16.38 -11.22 -14.13
C ALA A 131 15.62 -12.30 -14.89
N ASP A 132 14.82 -11.91 -15.90
CA ASP A 132 14.03 -12.85 -16.71
C ASP A 132 14.92 -13.72 -17.60
N GLU A 133 16.06 -13.21 -17.96
CA GLU A 133 17.03 -13.91 -18.81
C GLU A 133 17.80 -15.02 -18.09
N LEU A 134 17.75 -15.04 -16.75
CA LEU A 134 18.34 -16.10 -15.93
C LEU A 134 17.49 -17.37 -15.89
N TYR A 135 16.16 -17.26 -16.17
CA TYR A 135 15.32 -18.45 -16.22
C TYR A 135 15.79 -19.43 -17.32
N GLY A 136 15.82 -20.70 -16.98
CA GLY A 136 16.26 -21.77 -17.85
C GLY A 136 17.77 -21.92 -17.97
N MET A 137 18.58 -20.98 -17.48
CA MET A 137 20.04 -21.14 -17.47
C MET A 137 20.46 -22.18 -16.42
N ALA A 138 21.30 -23.14 -16.83
CA ALA A 138 21.93 -24.11 -15.93
C ALA A 138 23.31 -23.63 -15.48
N ALA A 139 23.80 -24.20 -14.38
CA ALA A 139 25.16 -23.93 -13.90
C ALA A 139 26.20 -24.15 -15.02
N GLY A 140 27.16 -23.24 -15.14
CA GLY A 140 28.20 -23.23 -16.17
C GLY A 140 27.77 -22.61 -17.50
N GLN A 141 26.52 -22.24 -17.68
CA GLN A 141 26.06 -21.60 -18.92
C GLN A 141 26.35 -20.11 -18.93
N THR A 142 26.75 -19.62 -20.09
CA THR A 142 26.90 -18.19 -20.37
C THR A 142 25.89 -17.76 -21.42
N LYS A 143 25.29 -16.59 -21.25
CA LYS A 143 24.32 -15.98 -22.18
C LYS A 143 24.71 -14.53 -22.43
N VAL A 144 24.68 -14.14 -23.71
CA VAL A 144 24.94 -12.75 -24.13
C VAL A 144 23.63 -12.12 -24.59
N ILE A 145 23.32 -10.97 -24.03
CA ILE A 145 22.04 -10.28 -24.24
C ILE A 145 22.29 -8.81 -24.54
N THR A 146 21.52 -8.22 -25.41
CA THR A 146 21.55 -6.78 -25.66
C THR A 146 20.29 -6.15 -25.08
N VAL A 147 20.46 -5.21 -24.16
CA VAL A 147 19.39 -4.44 -23.54
C VAL A 147 19.50 -2.99 -23.98
N THR A 148 18.37 -2.36 -24.31
CA THR A 148 18.29 -0.90 -24.41
C THR A 148 17.92 -0.37 -23.03
N MET A 149 18.81 0.46 -22.46
CA MET A 149 18.57 1.07 -21.17
C MET A 149 17.37 2.03 -21.26
N PRO A 150 16.53 2.10 -20.22
CA PRO A 150 15.42 3.05 -20.19
C PRO A 150 15.89 4.49 -20.33
N ASP A 151 15.11 5.35 -21.01
CA ASP A 151 15.43 6.77 -21.17
C ASP A 151 15.51 7.53 -19.84
N ASN A 152 14.76 7.07 -18.83
CA ASN A 152 14.77 7.57 -17.45
C ASN A 152 15.68 6.77 -16.52
N SER A 153 16.67 6.05 -17.06
CA SER A 153 17.61 5.27 -16.25
C SER A 153 18.36 6.17 -15.25
N LYS A 154 18.51 5.66 -14.01
CA LYS A 154 19.41 6.30 -13.02
C LYS A 154 20.87 6.36 -13.51
N TYR A 155 21.24 5.52 -14.45
CA TYR A 155 22.54 5.53 -15.13
C TYR A 155 22.45 6.45 -16.34
N THR A 156 22.47 7.76 -16.09
CA THR A 156 22.20 8.83 -17.08
C THR A 156 23.08 8.75 -18.32
N ASP A 157 24.34 8.34 -18.17
CA ASP A 157 25.29 8.20 -19.27
C ASP A 157 24.91 7.09 -20.27
N TYR A 158 24.04 6.18 -19.85
CA TYR A 158 23.58 5.03 -20.62
C TYR A 158 22.09 5.06 -20.94
N ALA A 159 21.37 6.09 -20.52
CA ALA A 159 19.95 6.25 -20.83
C ALA A 159 19.70 6.19 -22.34
N GLY A 160 18.73 5.37 -22.76
CA GLY A 160 18.40 5.12 -24.17
C GLY A 160 19.48 4.38 -24.98
N LYS A 161 20.63 4.04 -24.40
CA LYS A 161 21.72 3.36 -25.13
C LYS A 161 21.60 1.85 -25.05
N ARG A 162 22.13 1.19 -26.08
CA ARG A 162 22.26 -0.27 -26.11
C ARG A 162 23.47 -0.72 -25.29
N VAL A 163 23.25 -1.61 -24.37
CA VAL A 163 24.28 -2.26 -23.55
C VAL A 163 24.22 -3.76 -23.80
N VAL A 164 25.39 -4.35 -24.00
CA VAL A 164 25.54 -5.80 -24.16
C VAL A 164 25.95 -6.37 -22.80
N PHE A 165 25.16 -7.28 -22.26
CA PHE A 165 25.43 -8.01 -21.03
C PHE A 165 25.85 -9.44 -21.34
N GLU A 166 26.91 -9.89 -20.68
CA GLU A 166 27.27 -11.30 -20.59
C GLU A 166 26.89 -11.77 -19.16
N LEU A 167 26.08 -12.82 -19.09
CA LEU A 167 25.63 -13.45 -17.84
C LEU A 167 26.21 -14.85 -17.77
N THR A 168 26.89 -15.19 -16.69
CA THR A 168 27.46 -16.54 -16.46
C THR A 168 26.88 -17.12 -15.18
N MET A 169 26.13 -18.22 -15.28
CA MET A 169 25.51 -18.92 -14.16
C MET A 169 26.54 -19.79 -13.46
N SER A 170 26.78 -19.58 -12.17
CA SER A 170 27.68 -20.40 -11.33
C SER A 170 26.93 -21.54 -10.65
N TYR A 171 25.80 -21.24 -10.01
CA TYR A 171 24.99 -22.21 -9.27
C TYR A 171 23.51 -21.98 -9.48
N VAL A 172 22.77 -23.10 -9.51
CA VAL A 172 21.31 -23.12 -9.42
C VAL A 172 20.95 -24.00 -8.23
N GLN A 173 20.20 -23.43 -7.28
CA GLN A 173 19.83 -24.10 -6.04
C GLN A 173 18.33 -24.07 -5.86
N GLN A 174 17.70 -25.24 -5.69
CA GLN A 174 16.26 -25.29 -5.38
C GLN A 174 16.02 -25.04 -3.88
N PRO A 175 14.90 -24.35 -3.54
CA PRO A 175 14.53 -24.17 -2.15
C PRO A 175 14.02 -25.48 -1.53
N ASN A 176 14.43 -25.73 -0.28
CA ASN A 176 13.88 -26.75 0.59
C ASN A 176 13.11 -26.03 1.70
N VAL A 177 11.84 -25.72 1.43
CA VAL A 177 10.95 -25.09 2.41
C VAL A 177 10.50 -26.16 3.40
N PRO A 178 10.78 -26.04 4.70
CA PRO A 178 10.35 -27.03 5.68
C PRO A 178 8.83 -27.06 5.77
N MET A 179 8.27 -28.22 6.07
CA MET A 179 6.83 -28.34 6.34
C MET A 179 6.52 -27.77 7.73
N LEU A 180 5.51 -26.93 7.81
CA LEU A 180 5.02 -26.40 9.08
C LEU A 180 4.24 -27.52 9.83
N THR A 181 4.92 -28.19 10.77
CA THR A 181 4.38 -29.25 11.61
C THR A 181 4.57 -28.91 13.08
N ASP A 182 3.86 -29.59 13.98
CA ASP A 182 3.99 -29.37 15.43
C ASP A 182 5.45 -29.64 15.88
N SER A 183 6.10 -30.67 15.34
CA SER A 183 7.52 -30.95 15.63
C SER A 183 8.43 -29.81 15.20
N PHE A 184 8.23 -29.28 13.97
CA PHE A 184 8.99 -28.17 13.46
C PHE A 184 8.80 -26.91 14.31
N VAL A 185 7.55 -26.62 14.68
CA VAL A 185 7.20 -25.48 15.54
C VAL A 185 7.84 -25.59 16.91
N LYS A 186 7.84 -26.79 17.49
CA LYS A 186 8.47 -27.04 18.80
C LYS A 186 9.98 -26.85 18.76
N GLU A 187 10.63 -27.35 17.72
CA GLU A 187 12.08 -27.28 17.56
C GLU A 187 12.58 -25.86 17.24
N ASN A 188 11.85 -25.11 16.41
CA ASN A 188 12.33 -23.83 15.90
C ASN A 188 11.75 -22.61 16.64
N PHE A 189 10.55 -22.72 17.22
CA PHE A 189 9.86 -21.62 17.89
C PHE A 189 9.55 -21.88 19.36
N GLY A 190 9.80 -23.09 19.87
CA GLY A 190 9.56 -23.45 21.27
C GLY A 190 8.08 -23.52 21.66
N LEU A 191 7.15 -23.62 20.70
CA LEU A 191 5.72 -23.72 20.90
C LEU A 191 5.24 -25.16 20.65
N GLU A 192 4.14 -25.56 21.31
CA GLU A 192 3.72 -26.96 21.32
C GLU A 192 3.02 -27.45 20.03
N SER A 193 2.44 -26.52 19.25
CA SER A 193 1.68 -26.89 18.04
C SER A 193 1.64 -25.77 17.00
N VAL A 194 1.26 -26.12 15.77
CA VAL A 194 1.01 -25.17 14.69
C VAL A 194 -0.09 -24.16 15.09
N ASP A 195 -1.12 -24.60 15.81
CA ASP A 195 -2.20 -23.69 16.25
C ASP A 195 -1.69 -22.67 17.27
N SER A 196 -0.85 -23.08 18.24
CA SER A 196 -0.24 -22.15 19.18
C SER A 196 0.72 -21.18 18.50
N TYR A 197 1.41 -21.61 17.45
CA TYR A 197 2.25 -20.76 16.63
C TYR A 197 1.43 -19.74 15.82
N LYS A 198 0.33 -20.15 15.20
CA LYS A 198 -0.58 -19.24 14.50
C LYS A 198 -1.15 -18.17 15.44
N GLU A 199 -1.52 -18.52 16.66
CA GLU A 199 -2.02 -17.54 17.64
C GLU A 199 -0.89 -16.58 18.10
N TYR A 200 0.34 -17.07 18.25
CA TYR A 200 1.51 -16.23 18.50
C TYR A 200 1.73 -15.22 17.36
N VAL A 201 1.76 -15.70 16.12
CA VAL A 201 1.92 -14.83 14.93
C VAL A 201 0.78 -13.83 14.82
N LYS A 202 -0.47 -14.25 15.07
CA LYS A 202 -1.64 -13.36 15.07
C LYS A 202 -1.49 -12.20 16.06
N ASN A 203 -0.95 -12.46 17.24
CA ASN A 203 -0.68 -11.40 18.22
C ASN A 203 0.44 -10.47 17.76
N ASP A 204 1.50 -11.02 17.15
CA ASP A 204 2.61 -10.25 16.57
C ASP A 204 2.15 -9.31 15.46
N VAL A 205 1.27 -9.78 14.56
CA VAL A 205 0.75 -8.98 13.42
C VAL A 205 -0.59 -8.29 13.69
N LYS A 206 -1.01 -8.20 14.96
CA LYS A 206 -2.32 -7.64 15.32
C LYS A 206 -2.56 -6.25 14.73
N SER A 207 -1.58 -5.36 14.83
CA SER A 207 -1.67 -4.00 14.27
C SER A 207 -1.85 -4.03 12.75
N THR A 208 -1.17 -4.93 12.05
CA THR A 208 -1.32 -5.11 10.60
C THR A 208 -2.73 -5.61 10.24
N ILE A 209 -3.26 -6.56 11.02
CA ILE A 209 -4.63 -7.06 10.86
C ILE A 209 -5.65 -5.92 11.03
N ASP A 210 -5.53 -5.16 12.13
CA ASP A 210 -6.44 -4.05 12.43
C ASP A 210 -6.42 -3.01 11.30
N THR A 211 -5.23 -2.69 10.77
CA THR A 211 -5.06 -1.80 9.61
C THR A 211 -5.73 -2.36 8.36
N LYS A 212 -5.46 -3.62 8.00
CA LYS A 212 -6.04 -4.24 6.80
C LYS A 212 -7.55 -4.36 6.86
N VAL A 213 -8.11 -4.68 8.02
CA VAL A 213 -9.55 -4.71 8.25
C VAL A 213 -10.16 -3.31 8.10
N SER A 214 -9.50 -2.28 8.65
CA SER A 214 -9.94 -0.89 8.50
C SER A 214 -9.90 -0.43 7.05
N GLU A 215 -8.82 -0.72 6.32
CA GLU A 215 -8.69 -0.43 4.89
C GLU A 215 -9.83 -1.08 4.08
N ALA A 216 -10.07 -2.37 4.29
CA ALA A 216 -11.14 -3.10 3.58
C ALA A 216 -12.54 -2.55 3.89
N LYS A 217 -12.80 -2.16 5.15
CA LYS A 217 -14.07 -1.51 5.52
C LYS A 217 -14.23 -0.16 4.84
N ASN A 218 -13.18 0.64 4.84
CA ASN A 218 -13.19 1.96 4.18
C ASN A 218 -13.43 1.85 2.69
N GLU A 219 -12.80 0.87 2.03
CA GLU A 219 -13.01 0.59 0.61
C GLU A 219 -14.45 0.12 0.32
N ALA A 220 -15.01 -0.75 1.16
CA ALA A 220 -16.40 -1.20 1.02
C ALA A 220 -17.41 -0.05 1.20
N ILE A 221 -17.18 0.84 2.16
CA ILE A 221 -18.00 2.05 2.36
C ILE A 221 -17.88 2.97 1.15
N LEU A 222 -16.65 3.24 0.70
CA LEU A 222 -16.40 4.11 -0.45
C LEU A 222 -17.08 3.58 -1.71
N THR A 223 -16.98 2.28 -1.98
CA THR A 223 -17.63 1.65 -3.13
C THR A 223 -19.13 1.92 -3.10
N GLN A 224 -19.78 1.70 -1.97
CA GLN A 224 -21.22 1.96 -1.83
C GLN A 224 -21.56 3.46 -1.92
N LEU A 225 -20.71 4.35 -1.39
CA LEU A 225 -20.88 5.81 -1.55
C LEU A 225 -20.81 6.23 -3.02
N LEU A 226 -19.87 5.69 -3.79
CA LEU A 226 -19.73 5.96 -5.22
C LEU A 226 -20.92 5.43 -6.04
N ASP A 227 -21.59 4.38 -5.58
CA ASP A 227 -22.78 3.83 -6.21
C ASP A 227 -24.02 4.72 -5.98
N VAL A 228 -24.14 5.35 -4.80
CA VAL A 228 -25.32 6.15 -4.42
C VAL A 228 -25.13 7.66 -4.60
N CYS A 229 -23.89 8.14 -4.64
CA CYS A 229 -23.57 9.55 -4.84
C CYS A 229 -22.99 9.79 -6.24
N LYS A 230 -23.39 10.88 -6.88
CA LYS A 230 -22.93 11.19 -8.24
C LYS A 230 -22.19 12.53 -8.26
N VAL A 231 -20.96 12.52 -8.71
CA VAL A 231 -20.20 13.74 -9.00
C VAL A 231 -20.66 14.29 -10.34
N THR A 232 -21.18 15.51 -10.35
CA THR A 232 -21.74 16.18 -11.54
C THR A 232 -20.75 17.13 -12.21
N GLY A 233 -19.68 17.48 -11.51
CA GLY A 233 -18.62 18.37 -12.00
C GLY A 233 -17.51 18.53 -10.98
N TYR A 234 -16.52 19.35 -11.30
CA TYR A 234 -15.39 19.64 -10.42
C TYR A 234 -15.12 21.14 -10.39
N PRO A 235 -14.92 21.75 -9.19
CA PRO A 235 -14.38 23.10 -9.13
C PRO A 235 -13.00 23.15 -9.78
N GLU A 236 -12.77 24.11 -10.67
CA GLU A 236 -11.57 24.16 -11.52
C GLU A 236 -10.28 24.22 -10.70
N GLU A 237 -10.21 25.14 -9.73
CA GLU A 237 -9.02 25.28 -8.87
C GLU A 237 -8.77 24.05 -7.99
N PHE A 238 -9.84 23.44 -7.48
CA PHE A 238 -9.74 22.21 -6.70
C PHE A 238 -9.19 21.07 -7.54
N LEU A 239 -9.72 20.85 -8.75
CA LEU A 239 -9.24 19.80 -9.65
C LEU A 239 -7.77 20.03 -10.03
N ALA A 240 -7.40 21.27 -10.35
CA ALA A 240 -6.00 21.62 -10.66
C ALA A 240 -5.06 21.33 -9.49
N GLN A 241 -5.46 21.66 -8.25
CA GLN A 241 -4.67 21.35 -7.05
C GLN A 241 -4.53 19.83 -6.84
N GLN A 242 -5.59 19.04 -7.02
CA GLN A 242 -5.53 17.59 -6.93
C GLN A 242 -4.62 16.99 -8.00
N THR A 243 -4.72 17.50 -9.24
CA THR A 243 -3.85 17.09 -10.34
C THR A 243 -2.38 17.30 -9.98
N SER A 244 -1.99 18.50 -9.55
CA SER A 244 -0.60 18.80 -9.20
C SER A 244 -0.06 17.91 -8.06
N LYS A 245 -0.86 17.67 -7.02
CA LYS A 245 -0.46 16.82 -5.88
C LYS A 245 -0.25 15.37 -6.30
N LEU A 246 -1.18 14.84 -7.09
CA LEU A 246 -1.08 13.45 -7.55
C LEU A 246 0.00 13.27 -8.61
N GLU A 247 0.20 14.27 -9.47
CA GLU A 247 1.26 14.26 -10.46
C GLU A 247 2.65 14.17 -9.82
N GLU A 248 2.91 14.95 -8.76
CA GLU A 248 4.17 14.88 -8.02
C GLU A 248 4.44 13.46 -7.51
N SER A 249 3.44 12.85 -6.86
CA SER A 249 3.56 11.50 -6.29
C SER A 249 3.67 10.41 -7.37
N ILE A 250 2.80 10.45 -8.37
CA ILE A 250 2.75 9.42 -9.43
C ILE A 250 4.00 9.50 -10.31
N SER A 251 4.47 10.72 -10.67
CA SER A 251 5.67 10.89 -11.50
C SER A 251 6.93 10.34 -10.83
N PHE A 252 7.02 10.44 -9.51
CA PHE A 252 8.12 9.83 -8.78
C PHE A 252 8.15 8.30 -8.97
N TYR A 253 7.01 7.63 -8.73
CA TYR A 253 6.94 6.16 -8.82
C TYR A 253 6.93 5.64 -10.27
N SER A 254 6.29 6.35 -11.20
CA SER A 254 6.28 5.98 -12.61
C SER A 254 7.69 6.05 -13.20
N THR A 255 8.44 7.11 -12.88
CA THR A 255 9.84 7.28 -13.28
C THR A 255 10.73 6.17 -12.72
N LEU A 256 10.57 5.78 -11.44
CA LEU A 256 11.32 4.65 -10.86
C LEU A 256 11.07 3.33 -11.59
N GLN A 257 9.91 3.17 -12.23
CA GLN A 257 9.54 1.96 -12.98
C GLN A 257 9.75 2.10 -14.49
N GLY A 258 10.28 3.23 -14.98
CA GLY A 258 10.46 3.47 -16.40
C GLY A 258 9.16 3.59 -17.19
N LYS A 259 8.09 4.08 -16.56
CA LYS A 259 6.74 4.21 -17.11
C LYS A 259 6.30 5.67 -17.19
N THR A 260 5.37 5.95 -18.10
CA THR A 260 4.59 7.19 -18.06
C THR A 260 3.59 7.15 -16.88
N ASN A 261 3.05 8.31 -16.48
CA ASN A 261 2.01 8.38 -15.45
C ASN A 261 0.77 7.58 -15.85
N ASP A 262 0.38 7.60 -17.12
CA ASP A 262 -0.75 6.82 -17.63
C ASP A 262 -0.49 5.32 -17.54
N GLU A 263 0.66 4.84 -17.99
CA GLU A 263 1.03 3.42 -17.92
C GLU A 263 1.10 2.92 -16.46
N TYR A 264 1.63 3.76 -15.57
CA TYR A 264 1.69 3.45 -14.15
C TYR A 264 0.30 3.33 -13.54
N CYS A 265 -0.57 4.33 -13.78
CA CYS A 265 -1.94 4.35 -13.28
C CYS A 265 -2.78 3.22 -13.90
N GLN A 266 -2.61 2.94 -15.20
CA GLN A 266 -3.31 1.84 -15.86
C GLN A 266 -2.95 0.48 -15.25
N ASN A 267 -1.67 0.26 -14.93
CA ASN A 267 -1.20 -1.00 -14.33
C ASN A 267 -1.69 -1.21 -12.89
N LEU A 268 -1.77 -0.14 -12.10
CA LEU A 268 -2.15 -0.25 -10.68
C LEU A 268 -3.65 -0.08 -10.43
N TYR A 269 -4.30 0.81 -11.17
CA TYR A 269 -5.67 1.24 -10.87
C TYR A 269 -6.65 0.97 -12.03
N GLY A 270 -6.16 0.47 -13.18
CA GLY A 270 -6.97 0.24 -14.36
C GLY A 270 -7.55 1.52 -14.98
N LYS A 271 -6.88 2.67 -14.78
CA LYS A 271 -7.32 4.01 -15.18
C LYS A 271 -6.17 4.80 -15.78
N THR A 272 -6.46 5.72 -16.70
CA THR A 272 -5.49 6.76 -17.09
C THR A 272 -5.18 7.66 -15.90
N PHE A 273 -4.13 8.47 -15.97
CA PHE A 273 -3.79 9.42 -14.92
C PHE A 273 -4.93 10.43 -14.66
N ASP A 274 -5.53 10.98 -15.74
CA ASP A 274 -6.66 11.92 -15.62
C ASP A 274 -7.89 11.26 -14.97
N GLU A 275 -8.22 10.03 -15.34
CA GLU A 275 -9.32 9.28 -14.71
C GLU A 275 -9.04 8.99 -13.24
N PHE A 276 -7.79 8.68 -12.89
CA PHE A 276 -7.38 8.46 -11.50
C PHE A 276 -7.49 9.75 -10.67
N VAL A 277 -7.03 10.88 -11.21
CA VAL A 277 -7.18 12.21 -10.57
C VAL A 277 -8.64 12.54 -10.33
N LYS A 278 -9.49 12.38 -11.35
CA LYS A 278 -10.93 12.64 -11.24
C LYS A 278 -11.63 11.73 -10.25
N ALA A 279 -11.26 10.45 -10.22
CA ALA A 279 -11.81 9.52 -9.22
C ALA A 279 -11.42 9.92 -7.79
N SER A 280 -10.15 10.28 -7.55
CA SER A 280 -9.66 10.74 -6.25
C SER A 280 -10.32 12.07 -5.83
N ALA A 281 -10.40 13.04 -6.75
CA ALA A 281 -11.06 14.32 -6.51
C ALA A 281 -12.57 14.13 -6.23
N GLY A 282 -13.23 13.25 -6.98
CA GLY A 282 -14.64 12.93 -6.80
C GLY A 282 -14.95 12.33 -5.43
N GLN A 283 -14.12 11.40 -4.98
CA GLN A 283 -14.20 10.84 -3.63
C GLN A 283 -14.11 11.92 -2.56
N GLN A 284 -13.15 12.83 -2.69
CA GLN A 284 -12.98 13.91 -1.73
C GLN A 284 -14.17 14.89 -1.75
N LEU A 285 -14.70 15.21 -2.94
CA LEU A 285 -15.90 16.06 -3.08
C LEU A 285 -17.13 15.44 -2.42
N ILE A 286 -17.33 14.13 -2.52
CA ILE A 286 -18.45 13.43 -1.87
C ILE A 286 -18.36 13.61 -0.35
N TYR A 287 -17.22 13.39 0.27
CA TYR A 287 -17.07 13.59 1.71
C TYR A 287 -17.21 15.04 2.12
N GLN A 288 -16.73 16.00 1.33
CA GLN A 288 -16.94 17.42 1.58
C GLN A 288 -18.43 17.79 1.49
N ALA A 289 -19.15 17.24 0.50
CA ALA A 289 -20.59 17.49 0.34
C ALA A 289 -21.41 16.87 1.49
N ILE A 290 -21.01 15.71 1.99
CA ILE A 290 -21.60 15.10 3.21
C ILE A 290 -21.33 16.00 4.41
N ALA A 291 -20.10 16.45 4.62
CA ALA A 291 -19.74 17.34 5.72
C ALA A 291 -20.54 18.64 5.68
N GLU A 292 -20.69 19.26 4.50
CA GLU A 292 -21.50 20.46 4.31
C GLU A 292 -22.98 20.21 4.63
N LYS A 293 -23.55 19.13 4.08
CA LYS A 293 -24.97 18.77 4.26
C LYS A 293 -25.32 18.43 5.70
N GLU A 294 -24.42 17.75 6.41
CA GLU A 294 -24.61 17.40 7.83
C GLU A 294 -24.21 18.53 8.78
N GLY A 295 -23.68 19.63 8.24
CA GLY A 295 -23.22 20.78 9.04
C GLY A 295 -22.10 20.43 10.00
N LEU A 296 -21.17 19.54 9.57
CA LEU A 296 -20.04 19.14 10.39
C LEU A 296 -19.08 20.30 10.59
N ASP A 297 -18.61 20.45 11.80
CA ASP A 297 -17.68 21.50 12.22
C ASP A 297 -16.52 20.88 13.02
N ILE A 298 -15.42 21.60 13.07
CA ILE A 298 -14.33 21.36 14.01
C ILE A 298 -14.18 22.61 14.87
N THR A 299 -14.26 22.44 16.18
CA THR A 299 -14.01 23.52 17.14
C THR A 299 -12.51 23.67 17.43
N GLU A 300 -12.12 24.81 17.98
CA GLU A 300 -10.73 25.04 18.43
C GLU A 300 -10.27 24.01 19.47
N TYR A 301 -11.21 23.52 20.27
CA TYR A 301 -10.92 22.48 21.27
C TYR A 301 -10.68 21.12 20.58
N GLU A 302 -11.59 20.67 19.74
CA GLU A 302 -11.46 19.39 19.01
C GLU A 302 -10.21 19.38 18.11
N TYR A 303 -9.91 20.49 17.44
CA TYR A 303 -8.69 20.60 16.67
C TYR A 303 -7.44 20.33 17.50
N LYS A 304 -7.35 20.90 18.70
CA LYS A 304 -6.18 20.73 19.58
C LYS A 304 -6.11 19.34 20.20
N ASP A 305 -7.27 18.80 20.57
CA ASP A 305 -7.38 17.48 21.21
C ASP A 305 -7.03 16.34 20.24
N ASP A 306 -7.53 16.44 19.00
CA ASP A 306 -7.34 15.40 17.99
C ASP A 306 -6.05 15.54 17.18
N LEU A 307 -5.38 16.70 17.20
CA LEU A 307 -4.27 17.02 16.31
C LEU A 307 -3.10 16.03 16.40
N GLU A 308 -2.76 15.59 17.62
CA GLU A 308 -1.65 14.65 17.81
C GLU A 308 -1.96 13.28 17.21
N GLN A 309 -3.17 12.77 17.44
CA GLN A 309 -3.60 11.50 16.87
C GLN A 309 -3.77 11.60 15.37
N PHE A 310 -4.31 12.71 14.87
CA PHE A 310 -4.45 12.94 13.42
C PHE A 310 -3.11 13.00 12.70
N ALA A 311 -2.09 13.63 13.29
CA ALA A 311 -0.73 13.64 12.76
C ALA A 311 -0.13 12.23 12.70
N LYS A 312 -0.29 11.43 13.76
CA LYS A 312 0.15 10.02 13.80
C LYS A 312 -0.55 9.17 12.74
N ASP A 313 -1.87 9.30 12.62
CA ASP A 313 -2.66 8.60 11.60
C ASP A 313 -2.23 9.00 10.17
N SER A 314 -1.71 10.22 10.02
CA SER A 314 -1.15 10.76 8.76
C SER A 314 0.33 10.37 8.53
N GLY A 315 0.92 9.52 9.38
CA GLY A 315 2.28 9.02 9.25
C GLY A 315 3.37 9.92 9.82
N TYR A 316 3.01 10.92 10.64
CA TYR A 316 3.96 11.83 11.28
C TYR A 316 4.18 11.46 12.75
N SER A 317 5.44 11.24 13.14
CA SER A 317 5.81 10.93 14.53
C SER A 317 5.76 12.14 15.45
N GLN A 318 5.82 13.36 14.89
CA GLN A 318 5.81 14.61 15.63
C GLN A 318 4.79 15.59 15.05
N VAL A 319 3.96 16.17 15.91
CA VAL A 319 2.95 17.17 15.53
C VAL A 319 3.58 18.41 14.89
N THR A 320 4.73 18.86 15.38
CA THR A 320 5.43 20.02 14.83
C THR A 320 5.80 19.82 13.36
N THR A 321 6.38 18.67 13.01
CA THR A 321 6.71 18.35 11.60
C THR A 321 5.48 18.35 10.72
N PHE A 322 4.34 17.91 11.25
CA PHE A 322 3.07 17.90 10.53
C PHE A 322 2.52 19.32 10.33
N THR A 323 2.50 20.14 11.38
CA THR A 323 1.98 21.53 11.31
C THR A 323 2.90 22.50 10.59
N ASP A 324 4.19 22.20 10.49
CA ASP A 324 5.12 22.96 9.66
C ASP A 324 4.89 22.71 8.15
N LYS A 325 4.40 21.51 7.80
CA LYS A 325 4.11 21.13 6.41
C LYS A 325 2.71 21.53 5.95
N PHE A 326 1.72 21.47 6.85
CA PHE A 326 0.33 21.74 6.53
C PHE A 326 -0.23 22.87 7.41
N ASP A 327 -0.82 23.88 6.77
CA ASP A 327 -1.53 24.92 7.50
C ASP A 327 -2.77 24.40 8.20
N LYS A 328 -3.23 25.13 9.22
CA LYS A 328 -4.37 24.77 10.04
C LYS A 328 -5.65 24.52 9.22
N ASN A 329 -5.92 25.34 8.19
CA ASN A 329 -7.11 25.21 7.36
C ASN A 329 -7.10 23.89 6.57
N THR A 330 -5.94 23.53 6.03
CA THR A 330 -5.72 22.24 5.33
C THR A 330 -5.97 21.06 6.28
N ILE A 331 -5.44 21.12 7.51
CA ILE A 331 -5.64 20.08 8.52
C ILE A 331 -7.11 19.96 8.90
N VAL A 332 -7.79 21.06 9.16
CA VAL A 332 -9.23 21.07 9.53
C VAL A 332 -10.08 20.51 8.40
N LYS A 333 -9.79 20.86 7.13
CA LYS A 333 -10.47 20.27 5.97
C LYS A 333 -10.34 18.75 5.94
N ALA A 334 -9.15 18.23 6.23
CA ALA A 334 -8.90 16.79 6.26
C ALA A 334 -9.59 16.11 7.46
N MET A 335 -9.63 16.75 8.63
CA MET A 335 -10.39 16.27 9.79
C MET A 335 -11.89 16.21 9.51
N LEU A 336 -12.47 17.21 8.82
CA LEU A 336 -13.87 17.20 8.40
C LEU A 336 -14.18 16.05 7.46
N VAL A 337 -13.32 15.77 6.49
CA VAL A 337 -13.44 14.60 5.61
C VAL A 337 -13.42 13.30 6.41
N LYS A 338 -12.52 13.17 7.40
CA LYS A 338 -12.48 12.02 8.30
C LYS A 338 -13.79 11.88 9.10
N ASN A 339 -14.34 12.97 9.64
CA ASN A 339 -15.61 12.96 10.38
C ASN A 339 -16.79 12.60 9.48
N ALA A 340 -16.82 13.09 8.23
CA ALA A 340 -17.84 12.73 7.24
C ALA A 340 -17.83 11.24 6.90
N HIS A 341 -16.67 10.58 7.00
CA HIS A 341 -16.53 9.14 6.82
C HIS A 341 -17.24 8.33 7.94
N SER A 342 -17.51 8.97 9.08
CA SER A 342 -18.14 8.33 10.25
C SER A 342 -19.67 8.57 10.30
N CYS A 343 -20.22 9.34 9.37
CA CYS A 343 -21.66 9.62 9.24
C CYS A 343 -22.38 8.54 8.44
#